data_f9894838de14021261b831b881fbf6af
#
_entry.id   f9894838de14021261b831b881fbf6af
#
_cell.length_a   1.000
_cell.length_b   1.000
_cell.length_c   1.000
_cell.angle_alpha   90.00
_cell.angle_beta   90.00
_cell.angle_gamma   90.00
#
_symmetry.space_group_name_H-M   'P 1'
#
loop_
_entity.id
_entity.type
_entity.pdbx_description
1 polymer ?
#
loop_
_entity_poly.entity_id
_entity_poly.type
_entity_poly.pdbx_seq_one_letter_code
_entity_poly.pdbx_strand_id
1 'polypeptide(L)'
;MSENNNSNHMEEEDEEEENNNDDLDFYDFLEMVADKIDSITHQIEERKEDSRQRWLRTKEEVEEQKRLLKTQLENHIHLLSENFKKPNFIRTRDKITFTIGVANACFSPLIAGRWPHILPMIYTIQALCLISVRFFIYKRKHWHYFVFDLCYFINLLTLIYLWIFPSSKILFSVCYTLTHGPLALAIVLWKNSLVFHSFDKVTSIFIHMYPVLTMFTLRWLLPVDLQIKHYPAIPNIGSTLPMGSSIFYTIGFYLIWQILYCAFIIYGRRKKVASGLRVTSYTWLLADKKGFASQLIQKLGFGGPNDGINRYKIFVYFCLQFLYVLISILPVSLFYYQHMYVNVIFLCSMFTVSVYNGASFYIDVFSRQYIKSVELLHEWDTPDTNTEENDSKKDS
;
A
#
# COMPACT_ATOMS: atom_id res chain seq x y z
N MET A 1 -32.51 42.91 23.53
CA MET A 1 -31.84 42.26 24.64
C MET A 1 -31.99 40.79 24.47
N SER A 2 -31.02 40.14 23.93
CA SER A 2 -30.43 38.84 24.22
C SER A 2 -29.67 38.37 23.00
N GLU A 3 -28.45 38.83 22.86
CA GLU A 3 -27.34 38.15 22.17
C GLU A 3 -26.51 37.49 23.28
N ASN A 4 -25.99 36.34 22.97
CA ASN A 4 -25.01 35.50 23.66
C ASN A 4 -25.53 34.13 24.09
N ASN A 5 -25.40 33.18 23.17
CA ASN A 5 -25.12 31.77 23.50
C ASN A 5 -24.87 30.96 22.20
N ASN A 6 -23.81 31.26 21.47
CA ASN A 6 -23.44 30.42 20.33
C ASN A 6 -21.92 30.34 20.06
N SER A 7 -21.08 30.62 21.05
CA SER A 7 -19.63 30.60 20.89
C SER A 7 -18.91 29.43 21.58
N ASN A 8 -19.60 28.62 22.40
CA ASN A 8 -18.93 27.55 23.16
C ASN A 8 -19.06 26.14 22.54
N HIS A 9 -19.78 25.97 21.42
CA HIS A 9 -19.91 24.67 20.78
C HIS A 9 -18.97 24.44 19.58
N MET A 10 -18.22 25.46 19.16
CA MET A 10 -17.26 25.33 18.08
C MET A 10 -15.81 25.06 18.53
N GLU A 11 -15.49 25.33 19.79
CA GLU A 11 -14.13 25.13 20.32
C GLU A 11 -13.90 23.70 20.84
N GLU A 12 -14.94 22.93 21.19
CA GLU A 12 -14.80 21.53 21.62
C GLU A 12 -14.69 20.52 20.45
N GLU A 13 -15.17 20.87 19.25
CA GLU A 13 -15.03 19.97 18.07
C GLU A 13 -13.66 20.09 17.40
N ASP A 14 -12.94 21.21 17.56
CA ASP A 14 -11.62 21.43 16.99
C ASP A 14 -10.50 20.74 17.82
N GLU A 15 -10.68 20.54 19.14
CA GLU A 15 -9.70 19.88 20.01
C GLU A 15 -9.74 18.33 19.90
N GLU A 16 -10.85 17.73 19.50
CA GLU A 16 -10.90 16.27 19.26
C GLU A 16 -10.36 15.84 17.88
N GLU A 17 -10.27 16.74 16.89
CA GLU A 17 -9.66 16.43 15.58
C GLU A 17 -8.14 16.47 15.59
N GLU A 18 -7.50 17.23 16.49
CA GLU A 18 -6.07 17.39 16.57
C GLU A 18 -5.36 16.18 17.20
N ASN A 19 -6.08 15.40 18.03
CA ASN A 19 -5.48 14.33 18.83
C ASN A 19 -5.45 12.94 18.13
N ASN A 20 -5.99 12.80 16.90
CA ASN A 20 -6.01 11.53 16.16
C ASN A 20 -5.03 11.47 14.97
N ASN A 21 -4.29 12.54 14.70
CA ASN A 21 -3.32 12.61 13.60
C ASN A 21 -1.90 12.20 14.01
N ASP A 22 -1.57 12.21 15.30
CA ASP A 22 -0.18 12.13 15.76
C ASP A 22 0.46 10.75 15.67
N ASP A 23 -0.33 9.69 15.57
CA ASP A 23 0.19 8.32 15.67
C ASP A 23 0.65 7.68 14.34
N LEU A 24 0.33 8.33 13.21
CA LEU A 24 0.70 7.81 11.88
C LEU A 24 1.93 8.52 11.27
N ASP A 25 2.27 9.69 11.81
CA ASP A 25 3.19 10.65 11.19
C ASP A 25 4.66 10.50 11.59
N PHE A 26 4.98 9.68 12.61
CA PHE A 26 6.37 9.63 13.07
C PHE A 26 7.32 9.06 12.01
N TYR A 27 6.92 8.02 11.33
CA TYR A 27 7.76 7.43 10.27
C TYR A 27 7.78 8.30 9.01
N ASP A 28 6.65 8.86 8.66
CA ASP A 28 6.54 9.81 7.55
C ASP A 28 7.28 11.12 7.87
N PHE A 29 7.25 11.56 9.13
CA PHE A 29 7.99 12.72 9.61
C PHE A 29 9.50 12.49 9.60
N LEU A 30 10.00 11.32 10.06
CA LEU A 30 11.43 10.99 10.02
C LEU A 30 11.93 10.84 8.57
N GLU A 31 11.13 10.24 7.69
CA GLU A 31 11.46 10.13 6.26
C GLU A 31 11.47 11.53 5.61
N MET A 32 10.50 12.38 5.91
CA MET A 32 10.44 13.76 5.45
C MET A 32 11.63 14.58 5.98
N VAL A 33 12.03 14.38 7.23
CA VAL A 33 13.19 15.06 7.84
C VAL A 33 14.50 14.57 7.23
N ALA A 34 14.64 13.27 6.99
CA ALA A 34 15.81 12.70 6.34
C ALA A 34 15.94 13.19 4.87
N ASP A 35 14.85 13.17 4.11
CA ASP A 35 14.82 13.67 2.73
C ASP A 35 15.12 15.19 2.67
N LYS A 36 14.66 15.92 3.66
CA LYS A 36 14.91 17.35 3.73
C LYS A 36 16.36 17.68 4.08
N ILE A 37 16.98 16.90 4.97
CA ILE A 37 18.41 17.01 5.30
C ILE A 37 19.26 16.64 4.08
N ASP A 38 18.94 15.56 3.37
CA ASP A 38 19.64 15.16 2.14
C ASP A 38 19.46 16.17 1.02
N SER A 39 18.26 16.75 0.87
CA SER A 39 17.99 17.84 -0.09
C SER A 39 18.79 19.09 0.22
N ILE A 40 18.87 19.48 1.49
CA ILE A 40 19.66 20.64 1.95
C ILE A 40 21.16 20.40 1.73
N THR A 41 21.64 19.19 2.01
CA THR A 41 23.05 18.81 1.83
C THR A 41 23.44 18.84 0.34
N HIS A 42 22.57 18.33 -0.53
CA HIS A 42 22.79 18.37 -1.97
C HIS A 42 22.77 19.81 -2.54
N GLN A 43 21.89 20.68 -2.03
CA GLN A 43 21.85 22.11 -2.42
C GLN A 43 23.12 22.87 -1.97
N ILE A 44 23.74 22.47 -0.88
CA ILE A 44 25.02 23.04 -0.41
C ILE A 44 26.19 22.64 -1.34
N GLU A 45 26.19 21.41 -1.82
CA GLU A 45 27.23 20.91 -2.72
C GLU A 45 27.18 21.54 -4.11
N GLU A 46 26.00 21.77 -4.66
CA GLU A 46 25.84 22.42 -5.97
C GLU A 46 26.19 23.91 -5.96
N ARG A 47 26.11 24.58 -4.81
CA ARG A 47 26.36 26.04 -4.69
C ARG A 47 27.78 26.42 -4.29
N LYS A 48 28.71 25.46 -4.22
CA LYS A 48 30.10 25.74 -3.82
C LYS A 48 30.89 26.64 -4.79
N GLU A 49 30.38 26.87 -5.99
CA GLU A 49 31.08 27.65 -7.03
C GLU A 49 30.75 29.15 -7.08
N ASP A 50 29.74 29.64 -6.33
CA ASP A 50 29.31 31.05 -6.39
C ASP A 50 29.59 31.79 -5.08
N SER A 51 30.53 32.72 -5.17
CA SER A 51 30.96 33.79 -4.25
C SER A 51 30.73 33.61 -2.73
N ARG A 52 31.85 33.75 -2.00
CA ARG A 52 32.04 33.63 -0.54
C ARG A 52 30.98 34.35 0.32
N GLN A 53 30.38 35.40 -0.15
CA GLN A 53 29.32 36.13 0.60
C GLN A 53 27.96 35.48 0.50
N ARG A 54 27.62 34.88 -0.63
CA ARG A 54 26.37 34.09 -0.77
C ARG A 54 26.46 32.81 0.06
N TRP A 55 27.67 32.19 0.12
CA TRP A 55 27.90 30.99 0.90
C TRP A 55 27.70 31.21 2.41
N LEU A 56 28.14 32.35 2.94
CA LEU A 56 27.96 32.65 4.37
C LEU A 56 26.48 32.85 4.73
N ARG A 57 25.70 33.58 3.90
CA ARG A 57 24.25 33.74 4.10
C ARG A 57 23.50 32.38 3.96
N THR A 58 23.89 31.59 2.98
CA THR A 58 23.30 30.24 2.80
C THR A 58 23.64 29.32 3.98
N LYS A 59 24.84 29.44 4.54
CA LYS A 59 25.24 28.69 5.73
C LYS A 59 24.43 29.09 6.97
N GLU A 60 24.20 30.40 7.18
CA GLU A 60 23.35 30.89 8.27
C GLU A 60 21.89 30.44 8.12
N GLU A 61 21.32 30.54 6.90
CA GLU A 61 19.96 30.04 6.62
C GLU A 61 19.84 28.51 6.84
N VAL A 62 20.87 27.74 6.46
CA VAL A 62 20.91 26.29 6.65
C VAL A 62 21.05 25.93 8.14
N GLU A 63 21.89 26.67 8.88
CA GLU A 63 22.04 26.49 10.33
C GLU A 63 20.73 26.83 11.06
N GLU A 64 20.05 27.88 10.64
CA GLU A 64 18.74 28.25 11.19
C GLU A 64 17.68 27.18 10.88
N GLN A 65 17.63 26.68 9.63
CA GLN A 65 16.74 25.59 9.26
C GLN A 65 17.06 24.29 10.01
N LYS A 66 18.35 23.94 10.20
CA LYS A 66 18.77 22.82 11.03
C LYS A 66 18.32 23.00 12.48
N ARG A 67 18.42 24.23 13.02
CA ARG A 67 18.00 24.54 14.38
C ARG A 67 16.47 24.42 14.55
N LEU A 68 15.71 24.91 13.59
CA LEU A 68 14.24 24.74 13.59
C LEU A 68 13.83 23.28 13.45
N LEU A 69 14.48 22.55 12.55
CA LEU A 69 14.26 21.10 12.39
C LEU A 69 14.61 20.31 13.67
N LYS A 70 15.73 20.69 14.32
CA LYS A 70 16.16 20.10 15.60
C LYS A 70 15.10 20.33 16.68
N THR A 71 14.59 21.56 16.82
CA THR A 71 13.55 21.90 17.80
C THR A 71 12.25 21.14 17.52
N GLN A 72 11.85 21.02 16.25
CA GLN A 72 10.67 20.24 15.86
C GLN A 72 10.85 18.76 16.17
N LEU A 73 12.04 18.20 15.92
CA LEU A 73 12.36 16.80 16.21
C LEU A 73 12.41 16.57 17.73
N GLU A 74 13.00 17.48 18.52
CA GLU A 74 13.02 17.39 19.99
C GLU A 74 11.62 17.42 20.59
N ASN A 75 10.76 18.31 20.10
CA ASN A 75 9.37 18.38 20.51
C ASN A 75 8.60 17.09 20.15
N HIS A 76 8.85 16.56 18.94
CA HIS A 76 8.23 15.31 18.51
C HIS A 76 8.72 14.10 19.31
N ILE A 77 10.03 14.02 19.61
CA ILE A 77 10.62 12.99 20.48
C ILE A 77 10.08 13.12 21.91
N HIS A 78 9.94 14.36 22.41
CA HIS A 78 9.37 14.60 23.74
C HIS A 78 7.90 14.14 23.81
N LEU A 79 7.07 14.51 22.82
CA LEU A 79 5.68 14.07 22.69
C LEU A 79 5.59 12.54 22.56
N LEU A 80 6.49 11.91 21.79
CA LEU A 80 6.57 10.45 21.71
C LEU A 80 6.97 9.82 23.02
N SER A 81 8.00 10.38 23.72
CA SER A 81 8.43 9.85 25.00
C SER A 81 7.32 9.95 26.05
N GLU A 82 6.53 11.02 25.99
CA GLU A 82 5.34 11.18 26.84
C GLU A 82 4.22 10.21 26.44
N ASN A 83 3.99 10.00 25.15
CA ASN A 83 3.03 9.02 24.64
C ASN A 83 3.50 7.57 24.90
N PHE A 84 4.81 7.29 24.87
CA PHE A 84 5.36 6.02 25.34
C PHE A 84 5.23 5.84 26.87
N LYS A 85 5.15 6.92 27.63
CA LYS A 85 4.85 6.91 29.08
C LYS A 85 3.37 6.77 29.37
N LYS A 86 2.46 7.08 28.43
CA LYS A 86 1.02 6.77 28.51
C LYS A 86 0.75 5.39 27.90
N PRO A 87 0.95 4.30 28.66
CA PRO A 87 0.92 2.98 28.07
C PRO A 87 -0.52 2.50 27.99
N ASN A 88 -1.02 2.08 26.93
CA ASN A 88 -1.89 0.91 26.88
C ASN A 88 -2.76 0.84 25.61
N PHE A 89 -3.28 1.93 25.06
CA PHE A 89 -4.27 1.79 24.00
C PHE A 89 -3.63 1.34 22.66
N ILE A 90 -2.59 2.01 22.21
CA ILE A 90 -1.91 1.68 20.92
C ILE A 90 -1.28 0.30 21.00
N ARG A 91 -0.50 0.03 22.06
CA ARG A 91 0.15 -1.28 22.26
C ARG A 91 -0.87 -2.43 22.35
N THR A 92 -2.04 -2.19 22.93
CA THR A 92 -3.10 -3.21 23.03
C THR A 92 -3.74 -3.44 21.67
N ARG A 93 -4.05 -2.40 20.90
CA ARG A 93 -4.56 -2.50 19.53
C ARG A 93 -3.60 -3.29 18.64
N ASP A 94 -2.31 -2.97 18.67
CA ASP A 94 -1.31 -3.62 17.84
C ASP A 94 -1.12 -5.10 18.24
N LYS A 95 -1.14 -5.40 19.52
CA LYS A 95 -1.15 -6.79 20.02
C LYS A 95 -2.37 -7.56 19.52
N ILE A 96 -3.56 -6.96 19.59
CA ILE A 96 -4.80 -7.57 19.10
C ILE A 96 -4.73 -7.78 17.59
N THR A 97 -4.32 -6.76 16.83
CA THR A 97 -4.18 -6.86 15.36
C THR A 97 -3.16 -7.93 14.99
N PHE A 98 -2.02 -7.97 15.68
CA PHE A 98 -1.00 -8.99 15.46
C PHE A 98 -1.56 -10.39 15.73
N THR A 99 -2.21 -10.59 16.86
CA THR A 99 -2.78 -11.91 17.25
C THR A 99 -3.84 -12.36 16.25
N ILE A 100 -4.77 -11.48 15.87
CA ILE A 100 -5.81 -11.78 14.87
C ILE A 100 -5.18 -12.08 13.52
N GLY A 101 -4.18 -11.30 13.11
CA GLY A 101 -3.48 -11.49 11.83
C GLY A 101 -2.76 -12.84 11.74
N VAL A 102 -2.01 -13.22 12.79
CA VAL A 102 -1.36 -14.54 12.87
C VAL A 102 -2.40 -15.66 12.90
N ALA A 103 -3.42 -15.54 13.74
CA ALA A 103 -4.50 -16.52 13.82
C ALA A 103 -5.17 -16.72 12.44
N ASN A 104 -5.49 -15.62 11.74
CA ASN A 104 -6.07 -15.67 10.41
C ASN A 104 -5.14 -16.35 9.39
N ALA A 105 -3.84 -16.05 9.41
CA ALA A 105 -2.87 -16.67 8.51
C ALA A 105 -2.74 -18.20 8.76
N CYS A 106 -2.85 -18.65 10.01
CA CYS A 106 -2.78 -20.06 10.37
C CYS A 106 -4.12 -20.79 10.10
N PHE A 107 -5.24 -20.19 10.49
CA PHE A 107 -6.54 -20.87 10.39
C PHE A 107 -7.11 -20.88 8.97
N SER A 108 -6.79 -19.91 8.13
CA SER A 108 -7.36 -19.85 6.77
C SER A 108 -7.02 -21.07 5.92
N PRO A 109 -5.74 -21.52 5.79
CA PRO A 109 -5.43 -22.75 5.06
C PRO A 109 -5.96 -24.01 5.76
N LEU A 110 -6.00 -24.05 7.10
CA LEU A 110 -6.60 -25.15 7.85
C LEU A 110 -8.09 -25.30 7.55
N ILE A 111 -8.83 -24.18 7.54
CA ILE A 111 -10.26 -24.16 7.19
C ILE A 111 -10.45 -24.55 5.73
N ALA A 112 -9.61 -24.06 4.82
CA ALA A 112 -9.65 -24.44 3.42
C ALA A 112 -9.50 -25.96 3.23
N GLY A 113 -8.58 -26.58 3.97
CA GLY A 113 -8.35 -28.04 3.90
C GLY A 113 -9.41 -28.88 4.59
N ARG A 114 -9.91 -28.46 5.75
CA ARG A 114 -10.81 -29.28 6.59
C ARG A 114 -12.29 -28.98 6.38
N TRP A 115 -12.63 -27.73 6.14
CA TRP A 115 -14.02 -27.24 5.96
C TRP A 115 -14.13 -26.31 4.75
N PRO A 116 -13.83 -26.78 3.53
CA PRO A 116 -13.76 -25.96 2.32
C PRO A 116 -15.05 -25.18 2.03
N HIS A 117 -16.20 -25.71 2.41
CA HIS A 117 -17.51 -25.09 2.20
C HIS A 117 -17.75 -23.82 3.04
N ILE A 118 -17.02 -23.66 4.14
CA ILE A 118 -17.16 -22.48 5.03
C ILE A 118 -16.30 -21.31 4.54
N LEU A 119 -15.21 -21.57 3.80
CA LEU A 119 -14.24 -20.55 3.40
C LEU A 119 -14.85 -19.38 2.62
N PRO A 120 -15.78 -19.58 1.65
CA PRO A 120 -16.43 -18.48 0.94
C PRO A 120 -17.19 -17.51 1.87
N MET A 121 -17.83 -18.05 2.92
CA MET A 121 -18.52 -17.23 3.92
C MET A 121 -17.54 -16.44 4.78
N ILE A 122 -16.46 -17.07 5.25
CA ILE A 122 -15.41 -16.39 6.02
C ILE A 122 -14.75 -15.27 5.18
N TYR A 123 -14.44 -15.57 3.94
CA TYR A 123 -13.92 -14.57 2.99
C TYR A 123 -14.86 -13.39 2.88
N THR A 124 -16.16 -13.63 2.70
CA THR A 124 -17.15 -12.58 2.53
C THR A 124 -17.25 -11.68 3.76
N ILE A 125 -17.34 -12.27 4.96
CA ILE A 125 -17.40 -11.50 6.22
C ILE A 125 -16.15 -10.65 6.39
N GLN A 126 -14.97 -11.24 6.20
CA GLN A 126 -13.71 -10.52 6.31
C GLN A 126 -13.57 -9.42 5.25
N ALA A 127 -13.96 -9.69 3.99
CA ALA A 127 -13.93 -8.70 2.92
C ALA A 127 -14.82 -7.50 3.23
N LEU A 128 -16.07 -7.74 3.66
CA LEU A 128 -16.99 -6.67 4.04
C LEU A 128 -16.44 -5.83 5.21
N CYS A 129 -15.90 -6.48 6.24
CA CYS A 129 -15.32 -5.77 7.39
C CYS A 129 -14.06 -4.99 7.01
N LEU A 130 -13.06 -5.66 6.43
CA LEU A 130 -11.76 -5.06 6.20
C LEU A 130 -11.80 -3.96 5.12
N ILE A 131 -12.54 -4.19 4.02
CA ILE A 131 -12.65 -3.20 2.94
C ILE A 131 -13.45 -1.99 3.41
N SER A 132 -14.51 -2.18 4.19
CA SER A 132 -15.29 -1.07 4.75
C SER A 132 -14.46 -0.21 5.70
N VAL A 133 -13.77 -0.82 6.66
CA VAL A 133 -12.90 -0.09 7.60
C VAL A 133 -11.81 0.65 6.83
N ARG A 134 -11.16 -0.02 5.85
CA ARG A 134 -10.15 0.61 5.00
C ARG A 134 -10.70 1.78 4.20
N PHE A 135 -11.92 1.67 3.67
CA PHE A 135 -12.56 2.77 2.96
C PHE A 135 -12.71 4.02 3.85
N PHE A 136 -13.14 3.85 5.11
CA PHE A 136 -13.27 4.97 6.05
C PHE A 136 -11.90 5.57 6.39
N ILE A 137 -10.88 4.74 6.66
CA ILE A 137 -9.50 5.20 6.91
C ILE A 137 -8.97 5.97 5.68
N TYR A 138 -9.11 5.42 4.49
CA TYR A 138 -8.65 6.05 3.25
C TYR A 138 -9.41 7.33 2.91
N LYS A 139 -10.69 7.42 3.29
CA LYS A 139 -11.46 8.65 3.13
C LYS A 139 -10.89 9.78 3.99
N ARG A 140 -10.50 9.51 5.23
CA ARG A 140 -9.85 10.47 6.13
C ARG A 140 -8.49 10.92 5.58
N LYS A 141 -7.67 9.97 5.09
CA LYS A 141 -6.35 10.25 4.50
C LYS A 141 -6.38 10.82 3.07
N HIS A 142 -7.54 11.06 2.51
CA HIS A 142 -7.69 11.46 1.12
C HIS A 142 -7.19 10.45 0.07
N TRP A 143 -7.02 9.18 0.44
CA TRP A 143 -6.54 8.07 -0.39
C TRP A 143 -7.65 7.19 -0.96
N HIS A 144 -8.91 7.56 -0.78
CA HIS A 144 -10.06 6.73 -1.16
C HIS A 144 -10.14 6.39 -2.66
N TYR A 145 -9.33 7.03 -3.51
CA TYR A 145 -9.25 6.67 -4.93
C TYR A 145 -8.54 5.32 -5.15
N PHE A 146 -7.69 4.86 -4.24
CA PHE A 146 -7.13 3.52 -4.30
C PHE A 146 -8.18 2.39 -4.20
N VAL A 147 -9.35 2.66 -3.62
CA VAL A 147 -10.44 1.67 -3.53
C VAL A 147 -11.06 1.36 -4.93
N PHE A 148 -10.75 2.15 -5.95
CA PHE A 148 -11.13 1.88 -7.33
C PHE A 148 -10.09 1.04 -8.10
N ASP A 149 -8.99 0.62 -7.47
CA ASP A 149 -7.97 -0.19 -8.11
C ASP A 149 -8.49 -1.59 -8.49
N LEU A 150 -7.80 -2.22 -9.43
CA LEU A 150 -8.16 -3.52 -9.98
C LEU A 150 -8.39 -4.59 -8.90
N CYS A 151 -7.59 -4.57 -7.83
CA CYS A 151 -7.72 -5.54 -6.74
C CYS A 151 -9.10 -5.49 -6.06
N TYR A 152 -9.67 -4.32 -5.84
CA TYR A 152 -11.03 -4.20 -5.27
C TYR A 152 -12.11 -4.62 -6.25
N PHE A 153 -11.93 -4.30 -7.53
CA PHE A 153 -12.84 -4.75 -8.58
C PHE A 153 -12.86 -6.28 -8.67
N ILE A 154 -11.70 -6.94 -8.61
CA ILE A 154 -11.63 -8.41 -8.61
C ILE A 154 -12.29 -9.00 -7.37
N ASN A 155 -12.10 -8.40 -6.19
CA ASN A 155 -12.79 -8.82 -4.97
C ASN A 155 -14.31 -8.71 -5.13
N LEU A 156 -14.80 -7.59 -5.68
CA LEU A 156 -16.21 -7.39 -5.96
C LEU A 156 -16.76 -8.46 -6.95
N LEU A 157 -16.05 -8.72 -8.05
CA LEU A 157 -16.43 -9.77 -8.99
C LEU A 157 -16.48 -11.15 -8.35
N THR A 158 -15.52 -11.44 -7.48
CA THR A 158 -15.48 -12.71 -6.74
C THR A 158 -16.69 -12.85 -5.82
N LEU A 159 -17.07 -11.80 -5.10
CA LEU A 159 -18.28 -11.80 -4.27
C LEU A 159 -19.56 -11.94 -5.10
N ILE A 160 -19.63 -11.27 -6.26
CA ILE A 160 -20.74 -11.39 -7.20
C ILE A 160 -20.85 -12.83 -7.72
N TYR A 161 -19.72 -13.46 -8.06
CA TYR A 161 -19.71 -14.86 -8.47
C TYR A 161 -20.22 -15.78 -7.35
N LEU A 162 -19.70 -15.64 -6.14
CA LEU A 162 -20.01 -16.52 -5.02
C LEU A 162 -21.49 -16.53 -4.65
N TRP A 163 -22.17 -15.37 -4.71
CA TRP A 163 -23.49 -15.19 -4.12
C TRP A 163 -24.59 -14.88 -5.12
N ILE A 164 -24.26 -14.26 -6.28
CA ILE A 164 -25.29 -13.84 -7.24
C ILE A 164 -25.30 -14.76 -8.46
N PHE A 165 -24.15 -15.10 -9.01
CA PHE A 165 -24.04 -15.88 -10.24
C PHE A 165 -23.16 -17.14 -10.11
N PRO A 166 -23.38 -18.04 -9.13
CA PRO A 166 -22.53 -19.21 -8.91
C PRO A 166 -22.58 -20.23 -10.06
N SER A 167 -23.61 -20.16 -10.91
CA SER A 167 -23.79 -20.99 -12.09
C SER A 167 -23.11 -20.48 -13.36
N SER A 168 -22.57 -19.25 -13.31
CA SER A 168 -21.95 -18.64 -14.49
C SER A 168 -20.54 -19.19 -14.75
N LYS A 169 -20.37 -19.99 -15.78
CA LYS A 169 -19.06 -20.48 -16.24
C LYS A 169 -18.12 -19.34 -16.62
N ILE A 170 -18.66 -18.30 -17.28
CA ILE A 170 -17.88 -17.14 -17.69
C ILE A 170 -17.32 -16.41 -16.47
N LEU A 171 -18.19 -16.09 -15.50
CA LEU A 171 -17.79 -15.32 -14.34
C LEU A 171 -16.81 -16.11 -13.45
N PHE A 172 -17.02 -17.44 -13.30
CA PHE A 172 -16.06 -18.29 -12.61
C PHE A 172 -14.68 -18.25 -13.28
N SER A 173 -14.63 -18.46 -14.61
CA SER A 173 -13.39 -18.44 -15.38
C SER A 173 -12.66 -17.11 -15.24
N VAL A 174 -13.38 -15.99 -15.33
CA VAL A 174 -12.85 -14.64 -15.15
C VAL A 174 -12.30 -14.44 -13.74
N CYS A 175 -13.09 -14.78 -12.70
CA CYS A 175 -12.66 -14.65 -11.32
C CYS A 175 -11.45 -15.53 -11.03
N TYR A 176 -11.44 -16.78 -11.49
CA TYR A 176 -10.32 -17.68 -11.31
C TYR A 176 -9.04 -17.13 -11.96
N THR A 177 -9.17 -16.65 -13.21
CA THR A 177 -8.04 -16.14 -13.98
C THR A 177 -7.51 -14.83 -13.42
N LEU A 178 -8.39 -13.90 -13.06
CA LEU A 178 -7.96 -12.60 -12.48
C LEU A 178 -7.38 -12.74 -11.08
N THR A 179 -7.90 -13.66 -10.27
CA THR A 179 -7.39 -13.86 -8.90
C THR A 179 -6.01 -14.51 -8.92
N HIS A 180 -5.81 -15.60 -9.68
CA HIS A 180 -4.52 -16.31 -9.74
C HIS A 180 -3.49 -15.61 -10.63
N GLY A 181 -3.92 -14.77 -11.56
CA GLY A 181 -3.04 -13.96 -12.41
C GLY A 181 -2.67 -12.62 -11.77
N PRO A 182 -3.30 -11.53 -12.23
CA PRO A 182 -2.87 -10.18 -11.85
C PRO A 182 -3.03 -9.89 -10.36
N LEU A 183 -4.04 -10.45 -9.68
CA LEU A 183 -4.23 -10.16 -8.26
C LEU A 183 -3.13 -10.77 -7.39
N ALA A 184 -2.83 -12.06 -7.56
CA ALA A 184 -1.80 -12.72 -6.77
C ALA A 184 -0.40 -12.17 -7.07
N LEU A 185 -0.06 -11.98 -8.35
CA LEU A 185 1.25 -11.46 -8.76
C LEU A 185 1.48 -10.00 -8.34
N ALA A 186 0.43 -9.24 -8.05
CA ALA A 186 0.54 -7.90 -7.49
C ALA A 186 1.27 -7.89 -6.14
N ILE A 187 1.29 -8.99 -5.38
CA ILE A 187 2.07 -9.13 -4.15
C ILE A 187 3.57 -8.91 -4.41
N VAL A 188 4.07 -9.49 -5.50
CA VAL A 188 5.47 -9.34 -5.91
C VAL A 188 5.70 -7.94 -6.46
N LEU A 189 4.83 -7.47 -7.36
CA LEU A 189 4.98 -6.20 -8.06
C LEU A 189 4.98 -4.99 -7.11
N TRP A 190 4.07 -4.98 -6.15
CA TRP A 190 3.89 -3.90 -5.18
C TRP A 190 4.62 -4.13 -3.86
N LYS A 191 5.42 -5.21 -3.78
CA LYS A 191 6.14 -5.61 -2.56
C LYS A 191 5.23 -5.65 -1.33
N ASN A 192 4.01 -6.17 -1.50
CA ASN A 192 3.06 -6.27 -0.41
C ASN A 192 3.65 -7.10 0.74
N SER A 193 3.65 -6.51 1.93
CA SER A 193 4.36 -7.01 3.11
C SER A 193 3.36 -7.52 4.15
N LEU A 194 3.58 -8.71 4.69
CA LEU A 194 2.78 -9.25 5.79
C LEU A 194 3.31 -8.72 7.12
N VAL A 195 2.75 -7.60 7.56
CA VAL A 195 3.10 -6.95 8.83
C VAL A 195 1.89 -6.96 9.73
N PHE A 196 1.87 -7.87 10.70
CA PHE A 196 0.67 -8.23 11.46
C PHE A 196 0.12 -7.10 12.36
N HIS A 197 0.95 -6.19 12.86
CA HIS A 197 0.49 -5.04 13.64
C HIS A 197 -0.06 -3.90 12.77
N SER A 198 0.16 -3.92 11.47
CA SER A 198 -0.34 -2.90 10.56
C SER A 198 -1.63 -3.33 9.89
N PHE A 199 -2.75 -2.72 10.27
CA PHE A 199 -4.06 -2.99 9.70
C PHE A 199 -4.07 -2.82 8.16
N ASP A 200 -3.42 -1.78 7.67
CA ASP A 200 -3.37 -1.49 6.23
C ASP A 200 -2.61 -2.58 5.46
N LYS A 201 -1.44 -2.99 5.96
CA LYS A 201 -0.64 -4.05 5.31
C LYS A 201 -1.31 -5.41 5.37
N VAL A 202 -1.92 -5.77 6.52
CA VAL A 202 -2.71 -7.01 6.66
C VAL A 202 -3.89 -7.01 5.70
N THR A 203 -4.62 -5.89 5.61
CA THR A 203 -5.74 -5.76 4.65
C THR A 203 -5.25 -5.85 3.21
N SER A 204 -4.07 -5.29 2.88
CA SER A 204 -3.49 -5.43 1.54
C SER A 204 -3.21 -6.88 1.20
N ILE A 205 -2.60 -7.65 2.10
CA ILE A 205 -2.38 -9.09 1.86
C ILE A 205 -3.72 -9.84 1.76
N PHE A 206 -4.68 -9.52 2.61
CA PHE A 206 -6.00 -10.14 2.57
C PHE A 206 -6.66 -9.98 1.18
N ILE A 207 -6.76 -8.77 0.64
CA ILE A 207 -7.43 -8.53 -0.66
C ILE A 207 -6.71 -9.18 -1.85
N HIS A 208 -5.44 -9.55 -1.70
CA HIS A 208 -4.66 -10.22 -2.76
C HIS A 208 -4.59 -11.74 -2.60
N MET A 209 -4.56 -12.27 -1.38
CA MET A 209 -4.41 -13.71 -1.13
C MET A 209 -5.73 -14.45 -0.91
N TYR A 210 -6.68 -13.83 -0.21
CA TYR A 210 -7.90 -14.53 0.19
C TYR A 210 -8.82 -14.89 -0.97
N PRO A 211 -9.05 -14.02 -1.98
CA PRO A 211 -9.81 -14.40 -3.18
C PRO A 211 -9.17 -15.57 -3.92
N VAL A 212 -7.83 -15.59 -4.01
CA VAL A 212 -7.08 -16.66 -4.66
C VAL A 212 -7.28 -17.97 -3.91
N LEU A 213 -7.09 -17.96 -2.58
CA LEU A 213 -7.31 -19.12 -1.72
C LEU A 213 -8.76 -19.63 -1.83
N THR A 214 -9.74 -18.72 -1.88
CA THR A 214 -11.16 -19.09 -2.03
C THR A 214 -11.41 -19.76 -3.37
N MET A 215 -10.95 -19.18 -4.48
CA MET A 215 -11.15 -19.76 -5.81
C MET A 215 -10.39 -21.10 -5.97
N PHE A 216 -9.19 -21.22 -5.39
CA PHE A 216 -8.45 -22.49 -5.28
C PHE A 216 -9.28 -23.54 -4.52
N THR A 217 -9.80 -23.19 -3.36
CA THR A 217 -10.58 -24.09 -2.50
C THR A 217 -11.84 -24.58 -3.20
N LEU A 218 -12.57 -23.71 -3.87
CA LEU A 218 -13.76 -24.08 -4.64
C LEU A 218 -13.43 -25.07 -5.75
N ARG A 219 -12.30 -24.90 -6.43
CA ARG A 219 -11.91 -25.75 -7.55
C ARG A 219 -11.36 -27.11 -7.10
N TRP A 220 -10.51 -27.13 -6.05
CA TRP A 220 -9.69 -28.28 -5.74
C TRP A 220 -10.05 -29.01 -4.45
N LEU A 221 -10.59 -28.32 -3.46
CA LEU A 221 -10.82 -28.88 -2.14
C LEU A 221 -12.30 -29.11 -1.83
N LEU A 222 -13.20 -28.38 -2.49
CA LEU A 222 -14.63 -28.53 -2.28
C LEU A 222 -15.12 -29.85 -2.90
N PRO A 223 -15.81 -30.74 -2.15
CA PRO A 223 -16.39 -31.97 -2.68
C PRO A 223 -17.31 -31.74 -3.87
N VAL A 224 -17.30 -32.65 -4.85
CA VAL A 224 -18.00 -32.49 -6.13
C VAL A 224 -19.52 -32.36 -5.94
N ASP A 225 -20.11 -33.06 -5.00
CA ASP A 225 -21.52 -32.95 -4.63
C ASP A 225 -21.89 -31.55 -4.14
N LEU A 226 -21.04 -30.92 -3.36
CA LEU A 226 -21.20 -29.53 -2.92
C LEU A 226 -20.91 -28.52 -4.04
N GLN A 227 -19.98 -28.84 -4.97
CA GLN A 227 -19.78 -28.01 -6.17
C GLN A 227 -21.04 -28.00 -7.04
N ILE A 228 -21.62 -29.17 -7.30
CA ILE A 228 -22.85 -29.30 -8.10
C ILE A 228 -24.01 -28.54 -7.45
N LYS A 229 -24.12 -28.61 -6.13
CA LYS A 229 -25.19 -27.98 -5.37
C LYS A 229 -25.09 -26.45 -5.30
N HIS A 230 -23.88 -25.95 -5.03
CA HIS A 230 -23.68 -24.53 -4.71
C HIS A 230 -22.95 -23.73 -5.81
N TYR A 231 -22.08 -24.39 -6.58
CA TYR A 231 -21.23 -23.77 -7.63
C TYR A 231 -21.22 -24.60 -8.91
N PRO A 232 -22.38 -24.81 -9.56
CA PRO A 232 -22.50 -25.73 -10.68
C PRO A 232 -21.68 -25.31 -11.92
N ALA A 233 -21.19 -24.07 -11.96
CA ALA A 233 -20.24 -23.63 -12.98
C ALA A 233 -18.98 -24.49 -13.04
N ILE A 234 -18.46 -24.91 -11.88
CA ILE A 234 -17.14 -25.57 -11.74
C ILE A 234 -17.11 -26.93 -12.43
N PRO A 235 -17.97 -27.92 -12.07
CA PRO A 235 -17.97 -29.21 -12.74
C PRO A 235 -18.35 -29.09 -14.23
N ASN A 236 -19.15 -28.09 -14.62
CA ASN A 236 -19.55 -27.85 -15.97
C ASN A 236 -18.47 -27.25 -16.89
N ILE A 237 -17.36 -26.75 -16.36
CA ILE A 237 -16.19 -26.30 -17.15
C ILE A 237 -15.28 -27.50 -17.44
N GLY A 238 -15.20 -28.45 -16.53
CA GLY A 238 -14.39 -29.65 -16.68
C GLY A 238 -12.96 -29.50 -16.14
N SER A 239 -12.05 -30.36 -16.63
CA SER A 239 -10.67 -30.43 -16.15
C SER A 239 -9.77 -29.32 -16.67
N THR A 240 -10.10 -28.76 -17.83
CA THR A 240 -9.29 -27.70 -18.50
C THR A 240 -10.11 -26.44 -18.69
N LEU A 241 -9.48 -25.29 -18.45
CA LEU A 241 -10.09 -24.02 -18.77
C LEU A 241 -10.04 -23.81 -20.28
N PRO A 242 -11.17 -23.49 -20.97
CA PRO A 242 -11.13 -23.19 -22.39
C PRO A 242 -10.33 -21.90 -22.62
N MET A 243 -9.06 -22.04 -23.02
CA MET A 243 -8.06 -20.98 -23.02
C MET A 243 -8.50 -19.73 -23.78
N GLY A 244 -8.98 -19.91 -25.02
CA GLY A 244 -9.36 -18.76 -25.88
C GLY A 244 -10.51 -17.94 -25.30
N SER A 245 -11.60 -18.59 -24.90
CA SER A 245 -12.75 -17.91 -24.32
C SER A 245 -12.47 -17.35 -22.93
N SER A 246 -11.70 -18.08 -22.10
CA SER A 246 -11.33 -17.60 -20.78
C SER A 246 -10.48 -16.33 -20.84
N ILE A 247 -9.47 -16.30 -21.72
CA ILE A 247 -8.63 -15.12 -21.95
C ILE A 247 -9.49 -13.97 -22.50
N PHE A 248 -10.34 -14.25 -23.50
CA PHE A 248 -11.19 -13.24 -24.11
C PHE A 248 -12.13 -12.57 -23.10
N TYR A 249 -12.87 -13.35 -22.30
CA TYR A 249 -13.75 -12.79 -21.27
C TYR A 249 -12.97 -12.09 -20.17
N THR A 250 -11.83 -12.62 -19.76
CA THR A 250 -10.99 -11.99 -18.73
C THR A 250 -10.49 -10.61 -19.18
N ILE A 251 -10.02 -10.51 -20.42
CA ILE A 251 -9.63 -9.22 -21.02
C ILE A 251 -10.84 -8.29 -21.11
N GLY A 252 -12.03 -8.80 -21.51
CA GLY A 252 -13.25 -8.00 -21.55
C GLY A 252 -13.61 -7.37 -20.20
N PHE A 253 -13.61 -8.16 -19.12
CA PHE A 253 -13.88 -7.66 -17.77
C PHE A 253 -12.78 -6.69 -17.26
N TYR A 254 -11.53 -6.97 -17.58
CA TYR A 254 -10.44 -6.04 -17.29
C TYR A 254 -10.62 -4.70 -18.01
N LEU A 255 -10.97 -4.71 -19.31
CA LEU A 255 -11.20 -3.49 -20.07
C LEU A 255 -12.42 -2.69 -19.55
N ILE A 256 -13.49 -3.38 -19.13
CA ILE A 256 -14.62 -2.72 -18.44
C ILE A 256 -14.11 -1.96 -17.22
N TRP A 257 -13.33 -2.63 -16.34
CA TRP A 257 -12.74 -1.96 -15.19
C TRP A 257 -11.85 -0.80 -15.60
N GLN A 258 -10.99 -0.97 -16.60
CA GLN A 258 -10.07 0.06 -17.07
C GLN A 258 -10.81 1.31 -17.59
N ILE A 259 -11.90 1.10 -18.34
CA ILE A 259 -12.76 2.19 -18.81
C ILE A 259 -13.42 2.91 -17.64
N LEU A 260 -13.96 2.18 -16.66
CA LEU A 260 -14.55 2.76 -15.45
C LEU A 260 -13.52 3.56 -14.65
N TYR A 261 -12.33 3.01 -14.44
CA TYR A 261 -11.23 3.71 -13.74
C TYR A 261 -10.84 4.99 -14.49
N CYS A 262 -10.69 4.91 -15.79
CA CYS A 262 -10.37 6.06 -16.63
C CYS A 262 -11.46 7.13 -16.54
N ALA A 263 -12.72 6.77 -16.68
CA ALA A 263 -13.85 7.69 -16.67
C ALA A 263 -14.03 8.36 -15.30
N PHE A 264 -14.01 7.57 -14.21
CA PHE A 264 -14.31 8.10 -12.87
C PHE A 264 -13.11 8.76 -12.19
N ILE A 265 -11.90 8.20 -12.33
CA ILE A 265 -10.72 8.66 -11.60
C ILE A 265 -9.90 9.63 -12.45
N ILE A 266 -9.45 9.21 -13.64
CA ILE A 266 -8.52 10.00 -14.44
C ILE A 266 -9.21 11.25 -15.02
N TYR A 267 -10.38 11.07 -15.66
CA TYR A 267 -11.10 12.20 -16.28
C TYR A 267 -12.06 12.87 -15.30
N GLY A 268 -12.87 12.10 -14.57
CA GLY A 268 -13.89 12.64 -13.67
C GLY A 268 -13.33 13.45 -12.49
N ARG A 269 -12.12 13.14 -12.05
CA ARG A 269 -11.45 13.80 -10.91
C ARG A 269 -10.15 14.50 -11.28
N ARG A 270 -9.92 14.75 -12.59
CA ARG A 270 -8.68 15.33 -13.13
C ARG A 270 -8.17 16.55 -12.37
N LYS A 271 -9.05 17.52 -12.05
CA LYS A 271 -8.67 18.72 -11.31
C LYS A 271 -8.10 18.43 -9.93
N LYS A 272 -8.71 17.48 -9.18
CA LYS A 272 -8.27 17.10 -7.82
C LYS A 272 -7.00 16.25 -7.82
N VAL A 273 -6.79 15.45 -8.85
CA VAL A 273 -5.57 14.65 -9.02
C VAL A 273 -4.41 15.54 -9.50
N ALA A 274 -4.66 16.46 -10.43
CA ALA A 274 -3.63 17.38 -10.94
C ALA A 274 -3.15 18.41 -9.89
N SER A 275 -4.01 18.78 -8.95
CA SER A 275 -3.63 19.69 -7.84
C SER A 275 -2.82 19.02 -6.72
N GLY A 276 -2.52 17.72 -6.82
CA GLY A 276 -1.79 16.99 -5.78
C GLY A 276 -2.62 16.68 -4.50
N LEU A 277 -3.87 17.18 -4.42
CA LEU A 277 -4.74 16.97 -3.26
C LEU A 277 -5.19 15.51 -3.08
N ARG A 278 -4.99 14.68 -4.09
CA ARG A 278 -5.42 13.28 -4.09
C ARG A 278 -4.37 12.40 -4.74
N VAL A 279 -4.02 11.31 -4.06
CA VAL A 279 -3.09 10.31 -4.57
C VAL A 279 -3.86 9.19 -5.25
N THR A 280 -3.34 8.69 -6.36
CA THR A 280 -3.87 7.56 -7.12
C THR A 280 -2.73 6.59 -7.43
N SER A 281 -3.03 5.33 -7.76
CA SER A 281 -2.02 4.35 -8.20
C SER A 281 -1.19 4.86 -9.39
N TYR A 282 -1.82 5.61 -10.29
CA TYR A 282 -1.15 6.28 -11.39
C TYR A 282 -0.12 7.31 -10.91
N THR A 283 -0.51 8.23 -10.01
CA THR A 283 0.40 9.26 -9.51
C THR A 283 1.49 8.67 -8.62
N TRP A 284 1.16 7.67 -7.83
CA TRP A 284 2.12 6.98 -6.97
C TRP A 284 3.19 6.23 -7.78
N LEU A 285 2.79 5.49 -8.81
CA LEU A 285 3.72 4.76 -9.68
C LEU A 285 4.68 5.69 -10.43
N LEU A 286 4.22 6.88 -10.81
CA LEU A 286 5.05 7.87 -11.51
C LEU A 286 5.94 8.69 -10.57
N ALA A 287 5.60 8.77 -9.29
CA ALA A 287 6.41 9.45 -8.28
C ALA A 287 7.70 8.68 -7.96
N ASP A 288 7.68 7.34 -8.10
CA ASP A 288 8.88 6.51 -7.94
C ASP A 288 9.84 6.69 -9.13
N LYS A 289 10.80 7.61 -9.01
CA LYS A 289 11.81 7.90 -10.05
C LYS A 289 12.68 6.70 -10.41
N LYS A 290 12.86 5.74 -9.49
CA LYS A 290 13.66 4.53 -9.69
C LYS A 290 12.81 3.35 -10.20
N GLY A 291 11.50 3.48 -10.22
CA GLY A 291 10.57 2.46 -10.69
C GLY A 291 10.69 2.21 -12.20
N PHE A 292 10.49 0.95 -12.60
CA PHE A 292 10.56 0.52 -14.00
C PHE A 292 9.65 1.36 -14.92
N ALA A 293 8.44 1.68 -14.48
CA ALA A 293 7.49 2.48 -15.27
C ALA A 293 8.00 3.90 -15.53
N SER A 294 8.56 4.56 -14.51
CA SER A 294 9.15 5.89 -14.66
C SER A 294 10.36 5.90 -15.58
N GLN A 295 11.25 4.90 -15.43
CA GLN A 295 12.41 4.75 -16.30
C GLN A 295 12.01 4.50 -17.76
N LEU A 296 10.98 3.68 -18.00
CA LEU A 296 10.47 3.42 -19.34
C LEU A 296 9.88 4.68 -19.97
N ILE A 297 9.10 5.44 -19.24
CA ILE A 297 8.52 6.71 -19.69
C ILE A 297 9.61 7.72 -20.04
N GLN A 298 10.67 7.80 -19.22
CA GLN A 298 11.82 8.66 -19.49
C GLN A 298 12.59 8.22 -20.75
N LYS A 299 12.83 6.91 -20.91
CA LYS A 299 13.50 6.35 -22.11
C LYS A 299 12.70 6.57 -23.39
N LEU A 300 11.37 6.58 -23.29
CA LEU A 300 10.47 6.86 -24.42
C LEU A 300 10.36 8.36 -24.74
N GLY A 301 11.06 9.23 -23.99
CA GLY A 301 11.08 10.69 -24.25
C GLY A 301 9.78 11.42 -23.83
N PHE A 302 8.90 10.78 -23.06
CA PHE A 302 7.58 11.35 -22.72
C PHE A 302 7.55 12.13 -21.38
N GLY A 303 8.68 12.69 -20.91
CA GLY A 303 8.52 13.51 -19.76
C GLY A 303 9.75 14.07 -19.08
N GLY A 304 9.78 15.38 -18.94
CA GLY A 304 10.55 16.06 -17.92
C GLY A 304 9.88 15.93 -16.53
N PRO A 305 10.61 16.17 -15.45
CA PRO A 305 10.11 16.03 -14.06
C PRO A 305 8.95 16.97 -13.73
N ASN A 306 8.69 17.99 -14.53
CA ASN A 306 7.67 19.02 -14.28
C ASN A 306 6.41 18.93 -15.17
N ASP A 307 6.34 17.97 -16.09
CA ASP A 307 5.13 17.77 -16.89
C ASP A 307 4.06 17.06 -16.07
N GLY A 308 3.04 17.77 -15.67
CA GLY A 308 1.88 17.24 -14.95
C GLY A 308 1.21 16.02 -15.65
N ILE A 309 -0.06 15.80 -15.39
CA ILE A 309 -0.82 14.69 -16.00
C ILE A 309 -0.85 14.88 -17.52
N ASN A 310 0.05 14.15 -18.22
CA ASN A 310 0.15 14.17 -19.68
C ASN A 310 -0.62 12.94 -20.24
N ARG A 311 -1.34 13.12 -21.36
CA ARG A 311 -2.11 12.06 -22.04
C ARG A 311 -1.21 10.87 -22.41
N TYR A 312 0.02 11.12 -22.84
CA TYR A 312 0.98 10.07 -23.20
C TYR A 312 1.41 9.23 -22.00
N LYS A 313 1.65 9.86 -20.84
CA LYS A 313 1.99 9.14 -19.60
C LYS A 313 0.83 8.24 -19.14
N ILE A 314 -0.41 8.73 -19.27
CA ILE A 314 -1.62 7.94 -18.99
C ILE A 314 -1.71 6.75 -19.93
N PHE A 315 -1.50 6.97 -21.22
CA PHE A 315 -1.55 5.90 -22.23
C PHE A 315 -0.49 4.82 -21.96
N VAL A 316 0.77 5.21 -21.72
CA VAL A 316 1.84 4.26 -21.38
C VAL A 316 1.52 3.49 -20.11
N TYR A 317 0.99 4.16 -19.07
CA TYR A 317 0.56 3.48 -17.85
C TYR A 317 -0.48 2.40 -18.13
N PHE A 318 -1.50 2.69 -18.92
CA PHE A 318 -2.53 1.71 -19.28
C PHE A 318 -2.00 0.58 -20.16
N CYS A 319 -1.10 0.87 -21.09
CA CYS A 319 -0.44 -0.17 -21.88
C CYS A 319 0.39 -1.12 -21.02
N LEU A 320 1.17 -0.59 -20.07
CA LEU A 320 1.95 -1.39 -19.13
C LEU A 320 1.06 -2.26 -18.24
N GLN A 321 -0.05 -1.69 -17.77
CA GLN A 321 -1.00 -2.42 -16.94
C GLN A 321 -1.72 -3.51 -17.74
N PHE A 322 -2.10 -3.23 -18.98
CA PHE A 322 -2.69 -4.23 -19.88
C PHE A 322 -1.70 -5.37 -20.17
N LEU A 323 -0.45 -5.04 -20.49
CA LEU A 323 0.61 -6.03 -20.72
C LEU A 323 0.86 -6.89 -19.48
N TYR A 324 0.87 -6.28 -18.29
CA TYR A 324 0.96 -6.99 -17.01
C TYR A 324 -0.17 -8.01 -16.84
N VAL A 325 -1.41 -7.60 -17.09
CA VAL A 325 -2.58 -8.48 -17.01
C VAL A 325 -2.46 -9.60 -18.04
N LEU A 326 -2.12 -9.28 -19.29
CA LEU A 326 -1.99 -10.27 -20.36
C LEU A 326 -0.95 -11.35 -20.03
N ILE A 327 0.22 -10.96 -19.56
CA ILE A 327 1.29 -11.90 -19.17
C ILE A 327 0.86 -12.73 -17.95
N SER A 328 0.20 -12.12 -16.98
CA SER A 328 -0.16 -12.77 -15.72
C SER A 328 -1.27 -13.81 -15.85
N ILE A 329 -2.17 -13.68 -16.83
CA ILE A 329 -3.28 -14.62 -17.03
C ILE A 329 -2.89 -15.89 -17.79
N LEU A 330 -1.80 -15.87 -18.54
CA LEU A 330 -1.36 -17.03 -19.35
C LEU A 330 -1.05 -18.28 -18.50
N PRO A 331 -0.23 -18.21 -17.42
CA PRO A 331 0.06 -19.38 -16.59
C PRO A 331 -1.17 -19.98 -15.94
N VAL A 332 -2.20 -19.17 -15.68
CA VAL A 332 -3.44 -19.63 -15.02
C VAL A 332 -4.16 -20.64 -15.89
N SER A 333 -4.35 -20.30 -17.16
CA SER A 333 -5.05 -21.17 -18.12
C SER A 333 -4.21 -22.39 -18.53
N LEU A 334 -2.88 -22.26 -18.53
CA LEU A 334 -1.98 -23.33 -18.94
C LEU A 334 -1.68 -24.32 -17.83
N PHE A 335 -1.53 -23.85 -16.58
CA PHE A 335 -0.96 -24.65 -15.50
C PHE A 335 -1.83 -24.66 -14.24
N TYR A 336 -2.22 -23.49 -13.69
CA TYR A 336 -2.79 -23.41 -12.34
C TYR A 336 -4.19 -24.02 -12.25
N TYR A 337 -4.98 -23.95 -13.31
CA TYR A 337 -6.29 -24.54 -13.36
C TYR A 337 -6.28 -26.07 -13.55
N GLN A 338 -5.25 -26.60 -14.20
CA GLN A 338 -5.17 -28.01 -14.58
C GLN A 338 -4.40 -28.85 -13.56
N HIS A 339 -3.43 -28.24 -12.85
CA HIS A 339 -2.52 -28.94 -11.97
C HIS A 339 -2.59 -28.40 -10.56
N MET A 340 -3.24 -29.13 -9.66
CA MET A 340 -3.40 -28.76 -8.25
C MET A 340 -2.08 -28.42 -7.56
N TYR A 341 -1.07 -29.29 -7.70
CA TYR A 341 0.23 -29.08 -7.03
C TYR A 341 0.97 -27.84 -7.53
N VAL A 342 0.88 -27.56 -8.82
CA VAL A 342 1.48 -26.33 -9.39
C VAL A 342 0.80 -25.09 -8.80
N ASN A 343 -0.52 -25.14 -8.65
CA ASN A 343 -1.27 -24.07 -8.04
C ASN A 343 -0.93 -23.90 -6.54
N VAL A 344 -0.79 -25.01 -5.80
CA VAL A 344 -0.36 -24.98 -4.38
C VAL A 344 1.03 -24.34 -4.25
N ILE A 345 2.00 -24.77 -5.08
CA ILE A 345 3.35 -24.18 -5.08
C ILE A 345 3.28 -22.68 -5.37
N PHE A 346 2.47 -22.27 -6.34
CA PHE A 346 2.26 -20.85 -6.66
C PHE A 346 1.70 -20.07 -5.47
N LEU A 347 0.64 -20.57 -4.82
CA LEU A 347 0.04 -19.92 -3.63
C LEU A 347 1.04 -19.80 -2.48
N CYS A 348 1.77 -20.89 -2.18
CA CYS A 348 2.80 -20.90 -1.16
C CYS A 348 3.93 -19.90 -1.49
N SER A 349 4.34 -19.81 -2.77
CA SER A 349 5.35 -18.85 -3.22
C SER A 349 4.89 -17.41 -3.01
N MET A 350 3.66 -17.06 -3.37
CA MET A 350 3.10 -15.72 -3.18
C MET A 350 3.01 -15.37 -1.69
N PHE A 351 2.58 -16.32 -0.86
CA PHE A 351 2.56 -16.14 0.59
C PHE A 351 3.97 -15.94 1.15
N THR A 352 4.93 -16.77 0.74
CA THR A 352 6.34 -16.67 1.18
C THR A 352 6.95 -15.31 0.81
N VAL A 353 6.68 -14.80 -0.40
CA VAL A 353 7.12 -13.45 -0.81
C VAL A 353 6.53 -12.39 0.13
N SER A 354 5.25 -12.49 0.49
CA SER A 354 4.62 -11.53 1.39
C SER A 354 5.23 -11.56 2.80
N VAL A 355 5.59 -12.76 3.29
CA VAL A 355 6.28 -12.97 4.57
C VAL A 355 7.69 -12.40 4.51
N TYR A 356 8.44 -12.67 3.43
CA TYR A 356 9.79 -12.11 3.23
C TYR A 356 9.78 -10.59 3.21
N ASN A 357 8.84 -9.99 2.47
CA ASN A 357 8.66 -8.54 2.45
C ASN A 357 8.31 -8.00 3.85
N GLY A 358 7.51 -8.75 4.63
CA GLY A 358 7.19 -8.42 6.02
C GLY A 358 8.42 -8.51 6.93
N ALA A 359 9.24 -9.55 6.78
CA ALA A 359 10.50 -9.69 7.51
C ALA A 359 11.46 -8.53 7.20
N SER A 360 11.60 -8.16 5.92
CA SER A 360 12.40 -7.00 5.51
C SER A 360 11.90 -5.71 6.16
N PHE A 361 10.56 -5.53 6.27
CA PHE A 361 10.02 -4.38 6.99
C PHE A 361 10.42 -4.36 8.47
N TYR A 362 10.34 -5.48 9.17
CA TYR A 362 10.74 -5.55 10.59
C TYR A 362 12.25 -5.35 10.78
N ILE A 363 13.07 -5.95 9.93
CA ILE A 363 14.53 -5.95 10.08
C ILE A 363 15.12 -4.65 9.49
N ASP A 364 14.77 -4.30 8.26
CA ASP A 364 15.44 -3.22 7.53
C ASP A 364 14.87 -1.85 7.87
N VAL A 365 13.55 -1.72 7.96
CA VAL A 365 12.89 -0.43 8.18
C VAL A 365 12.89 -0.09 9.66
N PHE A 366 12.38 -0.99 10.49
CA PHE A 366 12.25 -0.73 11.93
C PHE A 366 13.60 -0.61 12.61
N SER A 367 14.55 -1.55 12.36
CA SER A 367 15.87 -1.52 12.96
C SER A 367 16.70 -0.31 12.49
N ARG A 368 16.69 0.02 11.21
CA ARG A 368 17.42 1.19 10.69
C ARG A 368 16.86 2.50 11.22
N GLN A 369 15.56 2.63 11.32
CA GLN A 369 14.93 3.83 11.89
C GLN A 369 15.27 3.97 13.37
N TYR A 370 15.25 2.86 14.12
CA TYR A 370 15.67 2.87 15.52
C TYR A 370 17.15 3.24 15.68
N ILE A 371 18.06 2.62 14.91
CA ILE A 371 19.50 2.93 14.94
C ILE A 371 19.74 4.39 14.56
N LYS A 372 19.12 4.88 13.47
CA LYS A 372 19.26 6.27 13.03
C LYS A 372 18.76 7.27 14.09
N SER A 373 17.68 6.96 14.77
CA SER A 373 17.19 7.83 15.87
C SER A 373 18.12 7.81 17.10
N VAL A 374 18.72 6.66 17.42
CA VAL A 374 19.72 6.54 18.51
C VAL A 374 21.02 7.23 18.14
N GLU A 375 21.52 7.09 16.92
CA GLU A 375 22.70 7.78 16.40
C GLU A 375 22.53 9.30 16.44
N LEU A 376 21.38 9.80 15.97
CA LEU A 376 21.05 11.22 16.05
C LEU A 376 21.00 11.74 17.49
N LEU A 377 20.48 10.96 18.44
CA LEU A 377 20.51 11.31 19.86
C LEU A 377 21.93 11.32 20.42
N HIS A 378 22.78 10.39 20.00
CA HIS A 378 24.18 10.32 20.44
C HIS A 378 25.06 11.45 19.89
N GLU A 379 24.88 11.84 18.62
CA GLU A 379 25.54 12.99 18.01
C GLU A 379 25.17 14.31 18.72
N TRP A 380 24.01 14.37 19.37
CA TRP A 380 23.56 15.55 20.08
C TRP A 380 24.01 15.62 21.54
N ASP A 381 24.27 14.47 22.15
CA ASP A 381 24.77 14.37 23.52
C ASP A 381 26.31 14.53 23.62
N THR A 382 27.01 14.45 22.46
CA THR A 382 28.45 14.76 22.43
C THR A 382 28.61 16.29 22.30
N PRO A 383 29.04 17.01 23.35
CA PRO A 383 29.36 18.42 23.25
C PRO A 383 30.49 18.59 22.24
N ASP A 384 30.38 19.60 21.37
CA ASP A 384 31.44 20.01 20.45
C ASP A 384 32.72 20.32 21.20
N THR A 385 33.53 19.31 21.46
CA THR A 385 34.84 19.42 22.07
C THR A 385 35.85 20.17 21.18
N ASN A 386 35.44 20.57 19.99
CA ASN A 386 36.32 21.29 19.04
C ASN A 386 36.25 22.82 19.16
N THR A 387 35.45 23.37 20.08
CA THR A 387 35.38 24.83 20.26
C THR A 387 36.29 25.36 21.36
N GLU A 388 36.74 24.51 22.29
CA GLU A 388 37.63 24.94 23.40
C GLU A 388 39.13 24.92 23.04
N GLU A 389 39.54 24.19 21.99
CA GLU A 389 40.97 24.13 21.62
C GLU A 389 41.46 25.31 20.78
N ASN A 390 40.54 26.10 20.21
CA ASN A 390 40.92 27.26 19.39
C ASN A 390 40.99 28.61 20.16
N ASP A 391 40.43 28.70 21.35
CA ASP A 391 40.53 29.93 22.16
C ASP A 391 41.79 29.96 23.04
N SER A 392 42.39 28.81 23.38
CA SER A 392 43.63 28.75 24.14
C SER A 392 44.91 29.04 23.33
N LYS A 393 44.80 29.12 21.98
CA LYS A 393 45.95 29.46 21.11
C LYS A 393 45.98 30.93 20.63
N LYS A 394 45.09 31.76 21.13
CA LYS A 394 45.07 33.19 20.79
C LYS A 394 45.65 34.09 21.89
N ASP A 395 45.95 33.54 23.06
CA ASP A 395 46.49 34.29 24.21
C ASP A 395 47.92 33.84 24.63
N SER A 396 48.72 33.31 23.72
CA SER A 396 50.12 33.05 23.94
C SER A 396 51.03 33.67 22.88
#